data_9244f2567f528ae5908e81391e88ea03
#
_entry.id   9244f2567f528ae5908e81391e88ea03
#
_cell.length_a   1.000
_cell.length_b   1.000
_cell.length_c   1.000
_cell.angle_alpha   90.00
_cell.angle_beta   90.00
_cell.angle_gamma   90.00
#
_symmetry.space_group_name_H-M   'P 1'
#
loop_
_entity.id
_entity.type
_entity.pdbx_description
1 polymer ?
#
loop_
_entity_poly.entity_id
_entity_poly.type
_entity_poly.pdbx_seq_one_letter_code
_entity_poly.pdbx_strand_id
1 'polypeptide(L)'
;MRSLGADVAIDYNKVDVHEDIMRRTNGRGVDCVVNTLNTWTATRDLGILAFGGQLVAIEGLPRFEEFTFFEKAISIHEVALGAAHINGDLKSQKFLAQMGDAYISMLQQGEIQLPQIQTVRLEEIPSFLRRMKTRHGTGKIVAVP
;
A
#
# COMPACT_ATOMS: atom_id res chain seq x y z
N MET A 1 13.22 0.41 4.79
CA MET A 1 12.56 1.54 4.11
C MET A 1 13.55 2.60 3.64
N ARG A 2 14.41 3.17 4.50
CA ARG A 2 15.40 4.18 4.09
C ARG A 2 16.38 3.66 3.04
N SER A 3 16.82 2.41 3.14
CA SER A 3 17.65 1.75 2.13
C SER A 3 16.99 1.58 0.75
N LEU A 4 15.68 1.77 0.68
CA LEU A 4 14.87 1.70 -0.54
C LEU A 4 14.48 3.10 -1.03
N GLY A 5 15.10 4.16 -0.50
CA GLY A 5 14.88 5.53 -0.96
C GLY A 5 13.86 6.36 -0.17
N ALA A 6 13.32 5.84 0.93
CA ALA A 6 12.43 6.65 1.77
C ALA A 6 13.23 7.69 2.58
N ASP A 7 12.89 8.97 2.42
CA ASP A 7 13.53 10.07 3.18
C ASP A 7 13.23 9.96 4.67
N VAL A 8 12.01 9.57 5.02
CA VAL A 8 11.55 9.41 6.39
C VAL A 8 10.88 8.05 6.58
N ALA A 9 11.24 7.36 7.65
CA ALA A 9 10.53 6.17 8.14
C ALA A 9 9.96 6.49 9.53
N ILE A 10 8.65 6.38 9.67
CA ILE A 10 7.93 6.66 10.92
C ILE A 10 7.61 5.35 11.60
N ASP A 11 8.01 5.22 12.87
CA ASP A 11 7.65 4.07 13.70
C ASP A 11 6.29 4.34 14.37
N TYR A 12 5.25 3.76 13.80
CA TYR A 12 3.85 3.93 14.27
C TYR A 12 3.60 3.36 15.67
N ASN A 13 4.53 2.57 16.22
CA ASN A 13 4.43 2.09 17.60
C ASN A 13 4.91 3.13 18.63
N LYS A 14 5.60 4.19 18.17
CA LYS A 14 6.20 5.21 19.04
C LYS A 14 5.53 6.57 18.93
N VAL A 15 4.94 6.86 17.78
CA VAL A 15 4.34 8.18 17.51
C VAL A 15 3.04 8.03 16.71
N ASP A 16 2.12 8.99 16.86
CA ASP A 16 1.01 9.12 15.93
C ASP A 16 1.54 9.57 14.56
N VAL A 17 1.27 8.75 13.55
CA VAL A 17 1.78 8.97 12.19
C VAL A 17 1.23 10.27 11.59
N HIS A 18 -0.05 10.56 11.82
CA HIS A 18 -0.69 11.74 11.26
C HIS A 18 -0.14 13.03 11.89
N GLU A 19 0.02 13.05 13.20
CA GLU A 19 0.63 14.18 13.89
C GLU A 19 2.08 14.42 13.43
N ASP A 20 2.87 13.34 13.28
CA ASP A 20 4.26 13.46 12.83
C ASP A 20 4.34 13.97 11.39
N ILE A 21 3.45 13.53 10.50
CA ILE A 21 3.35 14.02 9.12
C ILE A 21 2.99 15.51 9.12
N MET A 22 1.94 15.90 9.84
CA MET A 22 1.50 17.30 9.89
C MET A 22 2.58 18.21 10.45
N ARG A 23 3.30 17.77 11.48
CA ARG A 23 4.44 18.51 12.03
C ARG A 23 5.57 18.68 11.01
N ARG A 24 5.94 17.62 10.27
CA ARG A 24 7.00 17.65 9.26
C ARG A 24 6.67 18.50 8.05
N THR A 25 5.39 18.62 7.73
CA THR A 25 4.89 19.40 6.60
C THR A 25 4.43 20.82 7.00
N ASN A 26 4.73 21.24 8.25
CA ASN A 26 4.28 22.52 8.80
C ASN A 26 2.76 22.74 8.67
N GLY A 27 1.98 21.68 8.89
CA GLY A 27 0.52 21.70 8.80
C GLY A 27 -0.06 21.64 7.39
N ARG A 28 0.77 21.61 6.36
CA ARG A 28 0.29 21.53 4.96
C ARG A 28 -0.31 20.16 4.62
N GLY A 29 0.23 19.10 5.15
CA GLY A 29 -0.08 17.74 4.76
C GLY A 29 0.72 17.27 3.54
N VAL A 30 0.34 16.13 2.96
CA VAL A 30 1.03 15.45 1.86
C VAL A 30 0.23 15.52 0.56
N ASP A 31 0.93 15.50 -0.58
CA ASP A 31 0.29 15.56 -1.89
C ASP A 31 -0.34 14.22 -2.30
N CYS A 32 0.20 13.10 -1.81
CA CYS A 32 -0.30 11.77 -2.14
C CYS A 32 -0.17 10.83 -0.94
N VAL A 33 -1.21 10.05 -0.70
CA VAL A 33 -1.21 8.92 0.23
C VAL A 33 -1.53 7.65 -0.54
N VAL A 34 -0.72 6.60 -0.35
CA VAL A 34 -1.03 5.24 -0.81
C VAL A 34 -1.41 4.41 0.41
N ASN A 35 -2.71 4.16 0.59
CA ASN A 35 -3.21 3.34 1.68
C ASN A 35 -3.35 1.88 1.25
N THR A 36 -2.67 0.98 1.98
CA THR A 36 -2.66 -0.46 1.73
C THR A 36 -3.26 -1.26 2.89
N LEU A 37 -3.94 -0.59 3.85
CA LEU A 37 -4.33 -1.23 5.09
C LEU A 37 -5.83 -1.57 5.16
N ASN A 38 -6.69 -0.57 5.23
CA ASN A 38 -8.13 -0.77 5.36
C ASN A 38 -8.92 0.56 5.28
N THR A 39 -10.25 0.46 5.24
CA THR A 39 -11.19 1.59 5.20
C THR A 39 -10.99 2.59 6.35
N TRP A 40 -10.72 2.11 7.57
CA TRP A 40 -10.55 3.00 8.72
C TRP A 40 -9.32 3.90 8.59
N THR A 41 -8.18 3.32 8.20
CA THR A 41 -6.96 4.10 7.95
C THR A 41 -7.12 5.02 6.75
N ALA A 42 -7.74 4.55 5.67
CA ALA A 42 -8.03 5.37 4.49
C ALA A 42 -8.89 6.59 4.83
N THR A 43 -9.88 6.43 5.73
CA THR A 43 -10.70 7.54 6.21
C THR A 43 -9.86 8.57 6.99
N ARG A 44 -9.02 8.11 7.91
CA ARG A 44 -8.12 9.00 8.67
C ARG A 44 -7.13 9.72 7.76
N ASP A 45 -6.63 9.06 6.73
CA ASP A 45 -5.63 9.59 5.80
C ASP A 45 -6.15 10.79 4.98
N LEU A 46 -7.45 10.94 4.81
CA LEU A 46 -8.03 12.15 4.20
C LEU A 46 -7.65 13.42 4.99
N GLY A 47 -7.50 13.31 6.31
CA GLY A 47 -7.15 14.43 7.19
C GLY A 47 -5.75 14.98 6.94
N ILE A 48 -4.80 14.17 6.50
CA ILE A 48 -3.40 14.57 6.25
C ILE A 48 -3.12 14.94 4.80
N LEU A 49 -4.10 14.86 3.90
CA LEU A 49 -3.92 15.34 2.53
C LEU A 49 -3.79 16.87 2.48
N ALA A 50 -2.90 17.35 1.65
CA ALA A 50 -2.82 18.76 1.29
C ALA A 50 -3.99 19.18 0.39
N PHE A 51 -4.16 20.46 0.16
CA PHE A 51 -5.10 20.98 -0.85
C PHE A 51 -4.71 20.45 -2.23
N GLY A 52 -5.68 19.87 -2.95
CA GLY A 52 -5.45 19.18 -4.23
C GLY A 52 -4.76 17.80 -4.09
N GLY A 53 -4.62 17.29 -2.87
CA GLY A 53 -3.99 16.00 -2.60
C GLY A 53 -4.78 14.79 -3.09
N GLN A 54 -4.11 13.65 -3.15
CA GLN A 54 -4.67 12.42 -3.71
C GLN A 54 -4.54 11.26 -2.72
N LEU A 55 -5.60 10.47 -2.59
CA LEU A 55 -5.60 9.19 -1.90
C LEU A 55 -5.68 8.05 -2.92
N VAL A 56 -4.73 7.13 -2.88
CA VAL A 56 -4.77 5.85 -3.59
C VAL A 56 -5.13 4.76 -2.60
N ALA A 57 -6.34 4.21 -2.70
CA ALA A 57 -6.87 3.19 -1.80
C ALA A 57 -6.75 1.80 -2.44
N ILE A 58 -6.00 0.88 -1.81
CA ILE A 58 -5.77 -0.49 -2.31
C ILE A 58 -6.67 -1.49 -1.58
N GLU A 59 -6.83 -1.36 -0.25
CA GLU A 59 -7.54 -2.33 0.60
C GLU A 59 -8.78 -1.71 1.26
N GLY A 60 -9.48 -0.88 0.57
CA GLY A 60 -10.75 -0.31 1.02
C GLY A 60 -10.83 1.20 0.88
N LEU A 61 -11.97 1.63 0.39
CA LEU A 61 -12.29 3.05 0.23
C LEU A 61 -12.55 3.70 1.59
N PRO A 62 -12.28 5.00 1.75
CA PRO A 62 -12.64 5.74 2.95
C PRO A 62 -14.15 5.83 3.13
N ARG A 63 -14.60 6.08 4.34
CA ARG A 63 -15.99 6.39 4.64
C ARG A 63 -16.26 7.85 4.32
N PHE A 64 -17.02 8.07 3.27
CA PHE A 64 -17.28 9.42 2.76
C PHE A 64 -18.17 10.26 3.69
N GLU A 65 -19.04 9.62 4.46
CA GLU A 65 -19.91 10.27 5.45
C GLU A 65 -19.13 10.89 6.62
N GLU A 66 -17.89 10.45 6.84
CA GLU A 66 -17.03 10.99 7.90
C GLU A 66 -16.14 12.15 7.40
N PHE A 67 -16.31 12.59 6.14
CA PHE A 67 -15.45 13.60 5.52
C PHE A 67 -16.26 14.79 4.98
N THR A 68 -15.84 15.99 5.30
CA THR A 68 -16.41 17.21 4.73
C THR A 68 -15.76 17.52 3.40
N PHE A 69 -16.53 17.35 2.32
CA PHE A 69 -16.07 17.71 0.97
C PHE A 69 -16.06 19.23 0.79
N PHE A 70 -15.35 19.68 -0.27
CA PHE A 70 -15.21 21.09 -0.63
C PHE A 70 -14.14 21.88 0.16
N GLU A 71 -13.44 21.24 1.09
CA GLU A 71 -12.38 21.91 1.86
C GLU A 71 -11.00 21.83 1.19
N LYS A 72 -10.68 20.68 0.59
CA LYS A 72 -9.31 20.38 0.12
C LYS A 72 -9.18 20.02 -1.36
N ALA A 73 -10.25 19.99 -2.12
CA ALA A 73 -10.28 19.63 -3.55
C ALA A 73 -9.52 18.31 -3.84
N ILE A 74 -9.69 17.29 -3.00
CA ILE A 74 -8.95 16.03 -3.07
C ILE A 74 -9.43 15.12 -4.21
N SER A 75 -8.57 14.19 -4.64
CA SER A 75 -8.91 13.09 -5.53
C SER A 75 -8.76 11.76 -4.80
N ILE A 76 -9.63 10.79 -5.12
CA ILE A 76 -9.57 9.45 -4.56
C ILE A 76 -9.53 8.45 -5.72
N HIS A 77 -8.52 7.56 -5.70
CA HIS A 77 -8.30 6.54 -6.69
C HIS A 77 -8.41 5.17 -6.04
N GLU A 78 -9.36 4.36 -6.49
CA GLU A 78 -9.46 2.96 -6.09
C GLU A 78 -8.53 2.10 -6.96
N VAL A 79 -7.77 1.21 -6.33
CA VAL A 79 -6.99 0.18 -7.03
C VAL A 79 -7.72 -1.15 -6.93
N ALA A 80 -8.57 -1.44 -7.92
CA ALA A 80 -9.43 -2.62 -7.92
C ALA A 80 -8.99 -3.62 -9.02
N LEU A 81 -7.76 -4.16 -8.92
CA LEU A 81 -7.18 -5.04 -9.96
C LEU A 81 -8.06 -6.26 -10.24
N GLY A 82 -8.67 -6.85 -9.21
CA GLY A 82 -9.57 -7.99 -9.35
C GLY A 82 -10.87 -7.67 -10.11
N ALA A 83 -11.31 -6.41 -10.11
CA ALA A 83 -12.55 -6.01 -10.76
C ALA A 83 -12.54 -6.23 -12.28
N ALA A 84 -11.37 -6.15 -12.92
CA ALA A 84 -11.23 -6.46 -14.35
C ALA A 84 -11.66 -7.91 -14.69
N HIS A 85 -11.38 -8.84 -13.79
CA HIS A 85 -11.77 -10.24 -13.93
C HIS A 85 -13.25 -10.46 -13.56
N ILE A 86 -13.69 -9.86 -12.47
CA ILE A 86 -15.08 -9.97 -11.99
C ILE A 86 -16.07 -9.42 -13.04
N ASN A 87 -15.74 -8.29 -13.66
CA ASN A 87 -16.59 -7.64 -14.66
C ASN A 87 -16.35 -8.13 -16.09
N GLY A 88 -15.43 -9.08 -16.32
CA GLY A 88 -15.15 -9.62 -17.64
C GLY A 88 -14.53 -8.62 -18.61
N ASP A 89 -13.88 -7.56 -18.15
CA ASP A 89 -13.24 -6.57 -19.01
C ASP A 89 -11.91 -7.09 -19.55
N LEU A 90 -11.99 -7.67 -20.75
CA LEU A 90 -10.82 -8.24 -21.45
C LEU A 90 -9.73 -7.21 -21.76
N LYS A 91 -10.08 -5.95 -21.99
CA LYS A 91 -9.09 -4.89 -22.25
C LYS A 91 -8.26 -4.62 -21.00
N SER A 92 -8.91 -4.45 -19.87
CA SER A 92 -8.23 -4.26 -18.58
C SER A 92 -7.44 -5.49 -18.16
N GLN A 93 -7.95 -6.71 -18.37
CA GLN A 93 -7.21 -7.94 -18.10
C GLN A 93 -5.90 -8.03 -18.90
N LYS A 94 -5.94 -7.71 -20.21
CA LYS A 94 -4.75 -7.64 -21.05
C LYS A 94 -3.76 -6.58 -20.57
N PHE A 95 -4.27 -5.42 -20.15
CA PHE A 95 -3.42 -4.36 -19.61
C PHE A 95 -2.74 -4.79 -18.29
N LEU A 96 -3.45 -5.48 -17.40
CA LEU A 96 -2.86 -6.06 -16.20
C LEU A 96 -1.76 -7.07 -16.51
N ALA A 97 -1.94 -7.91 -17.52
CA ALA A 97 -0.90 -8.83 -17.97
C ALA A 97 0.35 -8.09 -18.48
N GLN A 98 0.17 -7.05 -19.29
CA GLN A 98 1.27 -6.19 -19.77
C GLN A 98 2.01 -5.50 -18.61
N MET A 99 1.29 -5.04 -17.58
CA MET A 99 1.92 -4.50 -16.37
C MET A 99 2.77 -5.55 -15.66
N GLY A 100 2.30 -6.81 -15.58
CA GLY A 100 3.07 -7.93 -15.05
C GLY A 100 4.37 -8.17 -15.81
N ASP A 101 4.31 -8.20 -17.15
CA ASP A 101 5.48 -8.35 -18.02
C ASP A 101 6.48 -7.20 -17.84
N ALA A 102 5.99 -5.96 -17.76
CA ALA A 102 6.82 -4.79 -17.51
C ALA A 102 7.51 -4.88 -16.14
N TYR A 103 6.78 -5.29 -15.09
CA TYR A 103 7.35 -5.49 -13.76
C TYR A 103 8.46 -6.55 -13.74
N ILE A 104 8.26 -7.68 -14.41
CA ILE A 104 9.29 -8.73 -14.56
C ILE A 104 10.53 -8.18 -15.30
N SER A 105 10.33 -7.40 -16.35
CA SER A 105 11.44 -6.77 -17.08
C SER A 105 12.26 -5.82 -16.19
N MET A 106 11.61 -5.00 -15.37
CA MET A 106 12.28 -4.12 -14.41
C MET A 106 13.07 -4.89 -13.35
N LEU A 107 12.54 -6.03 -12.89
CA LEU A 107 13.28 -6.94 -11.98
C LEU A 107 14.53 -7.51 -12.66
N GLN A 108 14.43 -7.97 -13.91
CA GLN A 108 15.56 -8.53 -14.66
C GLN A 108 16.65 -7.48 -14.93
N GLN A 109 16.27 -6.23 -15.11
CA GLN A 109 17.17 -5.10 -15.32
C GLN A 109 17.78 -4.56 -14.01
N GLY A 110 17.32 -5.06 -12.86
CA GLY A 110 17.78 -4.61 -11.54
C GLY A 110 17.26 -3.23 -11.11
N GLU A 111 16.26 -2.70 -11.83
CA GLU A 111 15.60 -1.43 -11.50
C GLU A 111 14.75 -1.53 -10.23
N ILE A 112 14.23 -2.72 -9.95
CA ILE A 112 13.45 -3.04 -8.75
C ILE A 112 14.18 -4.13 -7.97
N GLN A 113 14.31 -3.95 -6.67
CA GLN A 113 14.86 -4.95 -5.78
C GLN A 113 13.75 -5.82 -5.18
N LEU A 114 13.93 -7.13 -5.24
CA LEU A 114 13.04 -8.04 -4.54
C LEU A 114 13.21 -7.89 -3.01
N PRO A 115 12.11 -7.98 -2.27
CA PRO A 115 12.21 -8.11 -0.82
C PRO A 115 12.93 -9.42 -0.47
N GLN A 116 13.47 -9.49 0.75
CA GLN A 116 14.07 -10.74 1.24
C GLN A 116 13.04 -11.89 1.12
N ILE A 117 13.45 -12.96 0.43
CA ILE A 117 12.63 -14.16 0.26
C ILE A 117 13.14 -15.22 1.21
N GLN A 118 12.25 -15.80 2.01
CA GLN A 118 12.49 -16.96 2.83
C GLN A 118 11.72 -18.14 2.26
N THR A 119 12.40 -19.25 1.99
CA THR A 119 11.73 -20.50 1.58
C THR A 119 11.42 -21.36 2.79
N VAL A 120 10.27 -22.02 2.76
CA VAL A 120 9.84 -22.98 3.77
C VAL A 120 9.27 -24.21 3.08
N ARG A 121 9.33 -25.38 3.74
CA ARG A 121 8.70 -26.59 3.22
C ARG A 121 7.18 -26.55 3.47
N LEU A 122 6.43 -27.29 2.68
CA LEU A 122 4.97 -27.34 2.80
C LEU A 122 4.50 -27.74 4.21
N GLU A 123 5.21 -28.69 4.85
CA GLU A 123 4.87 -29.16 6.19
C GLU A 123 5.06 -28.07 7.27
N GLU A 124 5.89 -27.07 7.00
CA GLU A 124 6.20 -25.99 7.93
C GLU A 124 5.17 -24.84 7.88
N ILE A 125 4.31 -24.79 6.86
CA ILE A 125 3.32 -23.71 6.67
C ILE A 125 2.51 -23.45 7.94
N PRO A 126 1.92 -24.46 8.64
CA PRO A 126 1.09 -24.20 9.82
C PRO A 126 1.89 -23.51 10.96
N SER A 127 3.15 -23.88 11.14
CA SER A 127 4.01 -23.27 12.15
C SER A 127 4.37 -21.82 11.80
N PHE A 128 4.62 -21.55 10.52
CA PHE A 128 4.89 -20.23 10.00
C PHE A 128 3.69 -19.29 10.14
N LEU A 129 2.48 -19.74 9.78
CA LEU A 129 1.26 -18.95 9.93
C LEU A 129 1.00 -18.57 11.39
N ARG A 130 1.26 -19.49 12.34
CA ARG A 130 1.18 -19.15 13.77
C ARG A 130 2.16 -18.06 14.19
N ARG A 131 3.41 -18.12 13.71
CA ARG A 131 4.41 -17.09 14.00
C ARG A 131 4.07 -15.75 13.37
N MET A 132 3.51 -15.73 12.16
CA MET A 132 3.09 -14.50 11.49
C MET A 132 1.99 -13.74 12.27
N LYS A 133 1.11 -14.45 12.97
CA LYS A 133 0.10 -13.83 13.83
C LYS A 133 0.69 -13.06 15.02
N THR A 134 1.88 -13.43 15.48
CA THR A 134 2.51 -12.86 16.67
C THR A 134 3.65 -11.89 16.36
N ARG A 135 4.12 -11.86 15.13
CA ARG A 135 5.24 -11.01 14.70
C ARG A 135 4.99 -10.47 13.29
N HIS A 136 5.22 -9.20 13.10
CA HIS A 136 5.32 -8.61 11.76
C HIS A 136 6.63 -9.10 11.11
N GLY A 137 6.53 -10.09 10.24
CA GLY A 137 7.66 -10.56 9.44
C GLY A 137 8.04 -9.52 8.37
N THR A 138 9.33 -9.42 8.06
CA THR A 138 9.82 -8.66 6.91
C THR A 138 10.07 -9.60 5.74
N GLY A 139 9.83 -9.13 4.53
CA GLY A 139 10.06 -9.90 3.30
C GLY A 139 8.87 -10.77 2.88
N LYS A 140 9.16 -11.78 2.08
CA LYS A 140 8.18 -12.73 1.53
C LYS A 140 8.55 -14.16 1.90
N ILE A 141 7.53 -14.97 2.16
CA ILE A 141 7.70 -16.40 2.45
C ILE A 141 7.11 -17.18 1.27
N VAL A 142 7.93 -18.07 0.72
CA VAL A 142 7.54 -18.93 -0.40
C VAL A 142 7.62 -20.38 0.09
N ALA A 143 6.49 -21.09 0.04
CA ALA A 143 6.45 -22.52 0.33
C ALA A 143 6.91 -23.30 -0.91
N VAL A 144 7.80 -24.24 -0.72
CA VAL A 144 8.29 -25.15 -1.76
C VAL A 144 8.00 -26.59 -1.38
N PRO A 145 7.79 -27.48 -2.37
CA PRO A 145 7.62 -28.93 -2.14
C PRO A 145 8.76 -29.55 -1.37
#